data_e02df91c2f48050e1d07213a120d723b
#
_entry.id   e02df91c2f48050e1d07213a120d723b
#
_cell.length_a   1.000
_cell.length_b   1.000
_cell.length_c   1.000
_cell.angle_alpha   90.00
_cell.angle_beta   90.00
_cell.angle_gamma   90.00
#
_symmetry.space_group_name_H-M   'P 1'
#
loop_
_entity.id
_entity.type
_entity.pdbx_description
1 polymer ?
#
loop_
_entity_poly.entity_id
_entity_poly.type
_entity_poly.pdbx_seq_one_letter_code
_entity_poly.pdbx_strand_id
1 'polypeptide(L)'
;MFAAGNVSGFLSSLARGGLQFVIIIWLQGIWLPRHGVPFEATPLWSGIYTTPLDLGFILLGPIAGAMSDRYGARVFASGGMLIAAVGFVLLALLPVDFDRLPFLAILALIGVGMGLFASPNTTSVMNAAPAHERGAASGIRATFQNSATVLSIAVFFGILTTGLAARLPLIMTRGLESLGISAPIAHQAASTPPISVLFAAFLGYNPLQTLIPQSATSTLHTHAKELIFGTQFFPELIAPAVQDGLHLAFYVAAALSVLAACASLFRGKRYISEE
;
A
#
# COMPACT_ATOMS: atom_id res chain seq x y z
N MET A 1 23.88 -17.81 0.70
CA MET A 1 23.46 -17.05 -0.48
C MET A 1 22.00 -17.33 -0.85
N PHE A 2 21.60 -18.57 -1.08
CA PHE A 2 20.23 -18.98 -1.40
C PHE A 2 19.19 -18.50 -0.37
N ALA A 3 19.40 -18.83 0.92
CA ALA A 3 18.48 -18.42 1.99
C ALA A 3 18.33 -16.90 2.11
N ALA A 4 19.45 -16.15 2.10
CA ALA A 4 19.43 -14.69 2.19
C ALA A 4 18.71 -14.06 1.00
N GLY A 5 18.85 -14.63 -0.20
CA GLY A 5 18.12 -14.20 -1.41
C GLY A 5 16.62 -14.44 -1.32
N ASN A 6 16.19 -15.58 -0.78
CA ASN A 6 14.78 -15.89 -0.59
C ASN A 6 14.17 -15.05 0.55
N VAL A 7 14.87 -14.82 1.67
CA VAL A 7 14.41 -13.94 2.75
C VAL A 7 14.24 -12.50 2.26
N SER A 8 15.24 -11.96 1.55
CA SER A 8 15.11 -10.60 1.00
C SER A 8 14.01 -10.51 -0.06
N GLY A 9 13.82 -11.56 -0.88
CA GLY A 9 12.71 -11.67 -1.83
C GLY A 9 11.35 -11.71 -1.14
N PHE A 10 11.22 -12.47 -0.05
CA PHE A 10 10.01 -12.54 0.77
C PHE A 10 9.65 -11.16 1.35
N LEU A 11 10.61 -10.50 2.01
CA LEU A 11 10.41 -9.17 2.60
C LEU A 11 10.04 -8.11 1.56
N SER A 12 10.70 -8.14 0.40
CA SER A 12 10.39 -7.24 -0.72
C SER A 12 8.98 -7.49 -1.27
N SER A 13 8.58 -8.76 -1.43
CA SER A 13 7.23 -9.11 -1.90
C SER A 13 6.15 -8.75 -0.89
N LEU A 14 6.45 -8.89 0.41
CA LEU A 14 5.56 -8.46 1.50
C LEU A 14 5.34 -6.94 1.45
N ALA A 15 6.40 -6.15 1.32
CA ALA A 15 6.31 -4.69 1.21
C ALA A 15 5.56 -4.26 -0.07
N ARG A 16 5.85 -4.87 -1.22
CA ARG A 16 5.21 -4.54 -2.50
C ARG A 16 3.72 -4.87 -2.50
N GLY A 17 3.34 -6.06 -2.04
CA GLY A 17 1.94 -6.48 -1.99
C GLY A 17 1.13 -5.59 -1.05
N GLY A 18 1.69 -5.23 0.10
CA GLY A 18 1.10 -4.29 1.04
C GLY A 18 0.92 -2.90 0.45
N LEU A 19 1.95 -2.36 -0.22
CA LEU A 19 1.86 -1.09 -0.91
C LEU A 19 0.70 -1.08 -1.92
N GLN A 20 0.66 -2.07 -2.81
CA GLN A 20 -0.34 -2.12 -3.87
C GLN A 20 -1.75 -2.17 -3.30
N PHE A 21 -1.98 -2.95 -2.26
CA PHE A 21 -3.25 -3.03 -1.56
C PHE A 21 -3.66 -1.70 -0.92
N VAL A 22 -2.76 -1.09 -0.17
CA VAL A 22 -3.02 0.16 0.58
C VAL A 22 -3.26 1.34 -0.36
N ILE A 23 -2.47 1.46 -1.44
CA ILE A 23 -2.64 2.52 -2.44
C ILE A 23 -4.00 2.42 -3.14
N ILE A 24 -4.45 1.21 -3.49
CA ILE A 24 -5.75 1.02 -4.14
C ILE A 24 -6.86 1.52 -3.20
N ILE A 25 -6.84 1.15 -1.94
CA ILE A 25 -7.83 1.62 -0.95
C ILE A 25 -7.77 3.15 -0.79
N TRP A 26 -6.57 3.71 -0.70
CA TRP A 26 -6.40 5.16 -0.56
C TRP A 26 -6.94 5.91 -1.76
N LEU A 27 -6.56 5.49 -2.98
CA LEU A 27 -7.02 6.14 -4.20
C LEU A 27 -8.53 5.96 -4.43
N GLN A 28 -9.02 4.72 -4.43
CA GLN A 28 -10.42 4.44 -4.79
C GLN A 28 -11.40 4.82 -3.67
N GLY A 29 -11.02 4.60 -2.42
CA GLY A 29 -11.92 4.83 -1.28
C GLY A 29 -11.90 6.28 -0.77
N ILE A 30 -10.81 7.02 -0.95
CA ILE A 30 -10.63 8.33 -0.34
C ILE A 30 -10.31 9.43 -1.35
N TRP A 31 -9.16 9.32 -2.03
CA TRP A 31 -8.63 10.46 -2.78
C TRP A 31 -9.44 10.77 -4.05
N LEU A 32 -9.73 9.79 -4.89
CA LEU A 32 -10.48 9.98 -6.14
C LEU A 32 -11.92 10.47 -5.90
N PRO A 33 -12.72 9.88 -4.98
CA PRO A 33 -14.05 10.39 -4.68
C PRO A 33 -14.03 11.83 -4.16
N ARG A 34 -13.07 12.23 -3.31
CA ARG A 34 -12.92 13.62 -2.83
C ARG A 34 -12.63 14.61 -3.97
N HIS A 35 -11.99 14.15 -5.04
CA HIS A 35 -11.72 14.95 -6.24
C HIS A 35 -12.82 14.85 -7.32
N GLY A 36 -14.00 14.36 -6.95
CA GLY A 36 -15.17 14.33 -7.83
C GLY A 36 -15.12 13.26 -8.91
N VAL A 37 -14.23 12.27 -8.81
CA VAL A 37 -14.20 11.14 -9.74
C VAL A 37 -15.35 10.20 -9.41
N PRO A 38 -16.25 9.88 -10.38
CA PRO A 38 -17.32 8.91 -10.17
C PRO A 38 -16.77 7.54 -9.76
N PHE A 39 -17.48 6.86 -8.88
CA PHE A 39 -17.03 5.58 -8.33
C PHE A 39 -16.66 4.56 -9.41
N GLU A 40 -17.47 4.46 -10.47
CA GLU A 40 -17.26 3.54 -11.58
C GLU A 40 -15.94 3.79 -12.33
N ALA A 41 -15.42 5.02 -12.28
CA ALA A 41 -14.16 5.40 -12.91
C ALA A 41 -12.95 5.26 -11.99
N THR A 42 -13.15 5.07 -10.68
CA THR A 42 -12.03 5.00 -9.71
C THR A 42 -11.06 3.86 -9.96
N PRO A 43 -11.47 2.64 -10.41
CA PRO A 43 -10.52 1.57 -10.73
C PRO A 43 -9.60 1.93 -11.90
N LEU A 44 -10.12 2.56 -12.94
CA LEU A 44 -9.33 3.01 -14.09
C LEU A 44 -8.30 4.07 -13.65
N TRP A 45 -8.74 5.09 -12.94
CA TRP A 45 -7.86 6.17 -12.51
C TRP A 45 -6.80 5.68 -11.51
N SER A 46 -7.14 4.79 -10.58
CA SER A 46 -6.13 4.21 -9.68
C SER A 46 -5.08 3.40 -10.42
N GLY A 47 -5.47 2.65 -11.48
CA GLY A 47 -4.51 1.99 -12.37
C GLY A 47 -3.58 2.98 -13.06
N ILE A 48 -4.11 4.10 -13.58
CA ILE A 48 -3.30 5.16 -14.21
C ILE A 48 -2.32 5.78 -13.20
N TYR A 49 -2.78 6.06 -11.97
CA TYR A 49 -1.94 6.63 -10.92
C TYR A 49 -0.84 5.67 -10.43
N THR A 50 -1.04 4.36 -10.51
CA THR A 50 -0.02 3.36 -10.14
C THR A 50 0.94 3.01 -11.29
N THR A 51 0.64 3.40 -12.53
CA THR A 51 1.48 3.15 -13.71
C THR A 51 2.96 3.56 -13.53
N PRO A 52 3.33 4.71 -12.91
CA PRO A 52 4.73 5.07 -12.72
C PRO A 52 5.51 4.07 -11.85
N LEU A 53 4.84 3.43 -10.87
CA LEU A 53 5.44 2.35 -10.06
C LEU A 53 5.81 1.15 -10.94
N ASP A 54 4.88 0.71 -11.77
CA ASP A 54 5.09 -0.47 -12.63
C ASP A 54 6.07 -0.17 -13.76
N LEU A 55 6.04 1.02 -14.35
CA LEU A 55 7.03 1.46 -15.34
C LEU A 55 8.43 1.50 -14.74
N GLY A 56 8.62 2.09 -13.56
CA GLY A 56 9.90 2.10 -12.85
C GLY A 56 10.43 0.68 -12.63
N PHE A 57 9.57 -0.23 -12.18
CA PHE A 57 9.90 -1.62 -11.95
C PHE A 57 10.30 -2.37 -13.24
N ILE A 58 9.51 -2.23 -14.31
CA ILE A 58 9.72 -2.95 -15.59
C ILE A 58 10.96 -2.44 -16.31
N LEU A 59 11.17 -1.13 -16.35
CA LEU A 59 12.29 -0.53 -17.08
C LEU A 59 13.63 -0.80 -16.41
N LEU A 60 13.68 -0.70 -15.06
CA LEU A 60 14.93 -0.84 -14.33
C LEU A 60 15.33 -2.31 -14.08
N GLY A 61 14.40 -3.25 -14.14
CA GLY A 61 14.68 -4.68 -13.94
C GLY A 61 15.76 -5.22 -14.89
N PRO A 62 15.59 -5.15 -16.22
CA PRO A 62 16.58 -5.60 -17.18
C PRO A 62 17.92 -4.86 -17.07
N ILE A 63 17.87 -3.54 -16.90
CA ILE A 63 19.07 -2.70 -16.73
C ILE A 63 19.88 -3.15 -15.51
N ALA A 64 19.20 -3.31 -14.37
CA ALA A 64 19.83 -3.78 -13.15
C ALA A 64 20.39 -5.20 -13.26
N GLY A 65 19.70 -6.07 -14.01
CA GLY A 65 20.19 -7.41 -14.32
C GLY A 65 21.53 -7.36 -15.04
N ALA A 66 21.60 -6.67 -16.18
CA ALA A 66 22.81 -6.52 -16.97
C ALA A 66 23.96 -5.84 -16.18
N MET A 67 23.64 -4.81 -15.41
CA MET A 67 24.66 -4.13 -14.59
C MET A 67 25.13 -5.00 -13.41
N SER A 68 24.25 -5.82 -12.84
CA SER A 68 24.61 -6.70 -11.73
C SER A 68 25.57 -7.83 -12.14
N ASP A 69 25.54 -8.24 -13.40
CA ASP A 69 26.50 -9.22 -13.93
C ASP A 69 27.93 -8.66 -13.95
N ARG A 70 28.06 -7.34 -14.15
CA ARG A 70 29.36 -6.65 -14.18
C ARG A 70 29.85 -6.19 -12.82
N TYR A 71 28.97 -5.60 -12.02
CA TYR A 71 29.32 -4.93 -10.74
C TYR A 71 28.91 -5.73 -9.50
N GLY A 72 28.21 -6.84 -9.67
CA GLY A 72 27.74 -7.71 -8.60
C GLY A 72 26.32 -7.39 -8.11
N ALA A 73 25.52 -8.43 -7.90
CA ALA A 73 24.11 -8.36 -7.55
C ALA A 73 23.85 -7.68 -6.19
N ARG A 74 24.83 -7.74 -5.27
CA ARG A 74 24.69 -7.25 -3.89
C ARG A 74 24.42 -5.75 -3.84
N VAL A 75 25.16 -4.96 -4.61
CA VAL A 75 25.06 -3.49 -4.61
C VAL A 75 23.70 -3.06 -5.14
N PHE A 76 23.27 -3.60 -6.28
CA PHE A 76 21.99 -3.25 -6.89
C PHE A 76 20.79 -3.71 -6.05
N ALA A 77 20.85 -4.93 -5.52
CA ALA A 77 19.76 -5.44 -4.71
C ALA A 77 19.62 -4.68 -3.38
N SER A 78 20.70 -4.40 -2.69
CA SER A 78 20.63 -3.63 -1.43
C SER A 78 20.29 -2.16 -1.69
N GLY A 79 20.95 -1.53 -2.68
CA GLY A 79 20.69 -0.13 -3.05
C GLY A 79 19.25 0.06 -3.53
N GLY A 80 18.72 -0.84 -4.35
CA GLY A 80 17.34 -0.80 -4.82
C GLY A 80 16.33 -0.82 -3.67
N MET A 81 16.54 -1.71 -2.69
CA MET A 81 15.64 -1.77 -1.52
C MET A 81 15.77 -0.54 -0.61
N LEU A 82 16.93 0.09 -0.50
CA LEU A 82 17.07 1.35 0.22
C LEU A 82 16.37 2.51 -0.51
N ILE A 83 16.45 2.56 -1.83
CA ILE A 83 15.69 3.54 -2.64
C ILE A 83 14.19 3.35 -2.43
N ALA A 84 13.70 2.10 -2.46
CA ALA A 84 12.31 1.80 -2.17
C ALA A 84 11.91 2.21 -0.74
N ALA A 85 12.77 1.97 0.26
CA ALA A 85 12.53 2.38 1.64
C ALA A 85 12.40 3.91 1.77
N VAL A 86 13.26 4.68 1.10
CA VAL A 86 13.14 6.14 1.03
C VAL A 86 11.80 6.54 0.40
N GLY A 87 11.41 5.92 -0.71
CA GLY A 87 10.12 6.16 -1.33
C GLY A 87 8.94 5.88 -0.39
N PHE A 88 8.96 4.82 0.39
CA PHE A 88 7.94 4.53 1.40
C PHE A 88 7.88 5.58 2.51
N VAL A 89 9.02 6.06 2.99
CA VAL A 89 9.08 7.16 3.95
C VAL A 89 8.48 8.43 3.35
N LEU A 90 8.80 8.75 2.10
CA LEU A 90 8.22 9.90 1.41
C LEU A 90 6.69 9.77 1.24
N LEU A 91 6.16 8.56 0.95
CA LEU A 91 4.71 8.33 0.96
C LEU A 91 4.09 8.56 2.34
N ALA A 92 4.78 8.12 3.41
CA ALA A 92 4.30 8.34 4.77
C ALA A 92 4.28 9.83 5.16
N LEU A 93 5.06 10.68 4.52
CA LEU A 93 5.09 12.13 4.76
C LEU A 93 4.05 12.90 3.93
N LEU A 94 3.43 12.27 2.94
CA LEU A 94 2.38 12.92 2.16
C LEU A 94 1.10 13.08 2.99
N PRO A 95 0.39 14.22 2.84
CA PRO A 95 -0.94 14.37 3.41
C PRO A 95 -1.92 13.41 2.73
N VAL A 96 -3.04 13.12 3.39
CA VAL A 96 -4.09 12.27 2.80
C VAL A 96 -4.66 12.87 1.52
N ASP A 97 -4.63 14.19 1.42
CA ASP A 97 -4.96 14.97 0.22
C ASP A 97 -3.66 15.48 -0.40
N PHE A 98 -3.05 14.62 -1.19
CA PHE A 98 -1.72 14.86 -1.78
C PHE A 98 -1.80 15.54 -3.15
N ASP A 99 -0.73 16.24 -3.51
CA ASP A 99 -0.51 16.72 -4.87
C ASP A 99 -0.12 15.58 -5.81
N ARG A 100 -0.67 15.59 -7.02
CA ARG A 100 -0.49 14.52 -8.02
C ARG A 100 0.97 14.27 -8.39
N LEU A 101 1.74 15.33 -8.68
CA LEU A 101 3.11 15.21 -9.17
C LEU A 101 4.06 14.58 -8.14
N PRO A 102 4.12 15.03 -6.88
CA PRO A 102 4.92 14.37 -5.85
C PRO A 102 4.54 12.90 -5.66
N PHE A 103 3.25 12.58 -5.64
CA PHE A 103 2.77 11.21 -5.49
C PHE A 103 3.26 10.29 -6.62
N LEU A 104 3.08 10.70 -7.89
CA LEU A 104 3.54 9.94 -9.05
C LEU A 104 5.06 9.77 -9.07
N ALA A 105 5.81 10.83 -8.71
CA ALA A 105 7.27 10.77 -8.63
C ALA A 105 7.76 9.80 -7.53
N ILE A 106 7.10 9.79 -6.37
CA ILE A 106 7.43 8.85 -5.28
C ILE A 106 7.11 7.41 -5.69
N LEU A 107 5.99 7.16 -6.36
CA LEU A 107 5.66 5.84 -6.88
C LEU A 107 6.68 5.35 -7.92
N ALA A 108 7.11 6.24 -8.84
CA ALA A 108 8.18 5.93 -9.78
C ALA A 108 9.48 5.57 -9.05
N LEU A 109 9.86 6.33 -8.01
CA LEU A 109 11.04 6.07 -7.19
C LEU A 109 10.99 4.68 -6.52
N ILE A 110 9.84 4.32 -5.94
CA ILE A 110 9.65 2.98 -5.36
C ILE A 110 9.77 1.91 -6.44
N GLY A 111 9.16 2.12 -7.60
CA GLY A 111 9.23 1.22 -8.74
C GLY A 111 10.67 1.00 -9.21
N VAL A 112 11.44 2.07 -9.37
CA VAL A 112 12.88 2.04 -9.67
C VAL A 112 13.63 1.21 -8.64
N GLY A 113 13.44 1.48 -7.35
CA GLY A 113 14.08 0.74 -6.26
C GLY A 113 13.78 -0.76 -6.31
N MET A 114 12.52 -1.11 -6.49
CA MET A 114 12.09 -2.52 -6.59
C MET A 114 12.59 -3.20 -7.88
N GLY A 115 12.65 -2.48 -9.00
CA GLY A 115 13.22 -2.98 -10.25
C GLY A 115 14.72 -3.27 -10.13
N LEU A 116 15.47 -2.37 -9.50
CA LEU A 116 16.90 -2.55 -9.20
C LEU A 116 17.16 -3.77 -8.31
N PHE A 117 16.20 -4.15 -7.46
CA PHE A 117 16.30 -5.33 -6.60
C PHE A 117 15.94 -6.63 -7.31
N ALA A 118 14.85 -6.66 -8.07
CA ALA A 118 14.17 -7.89 -8.49
C ALA A 118 15.02 -8.82 -9.35
N SER A 119 15.63 -8.30 -10.43
CA SER A 119 16.44 -9.08 -11.36
C SER A 119 17.74 -9.57 -10.74
N PRO A 120 18.58 -8.73 -10.10
CA PRO A 120 19.79 -9.20 -9.41
C PRO A 120 19.50 -10.20 -8.29
N ASN A 121 18.38 -10.03 -7.58
CA ASN A 121 17.97 -10.99 -6.56
C ASN A 121 17.67 -12.36 -7.16
N THR A 122 16.92 -12.39 -8.24
CA THR A 122 16.55 -13.62 -8.95
C THR A 122 17.77 -14.36 -9.44
N THR A 123 18.66 -13.68 -10.18
CA THR A 123 19.91 -14.25 -10.69
C THR A 123 20.78 -14.81 -9.57
N SER A 124 20.88 -14.06 -8.45
CA SER A 124 21.68 -14.49 -7.30
C SER A 124 21.13 -15.75 -6.63
N VAL A 125 19.81 -15.90 -6.53
CA VAL A 125 19.17 -17.10 -5.97
C VAL A 125 19.37 -18.29 -6.92
N MET A 126 19.20 -18.10 -8.22
CA MET A 126 19.37 -19.17 -9.21
C MET A 126 20.82 -19.64 -9.32
N ASN A 127 21.78 -18.72 -9.25
CA ASN A 127 23.21 -19.06 -9.29
C ASN A 127 23.73 -19.74 -8.00
N ALA A 128 22.98 -19.64 -6.92
CA ALA A 128 23.30 -20.32 -5.67
C ALA A 128 22.82 -21.79 -5.63
N ALA A 129 22.06 -22.23 -6.63
CA ALA A 129 21.58 -23.61 -6.75
C ALA A 129 22.35 -24.34 -7.88
N PRO A 130 22.67 -25.64 -7.68
CA PRO A 130 23.24 -26.49 -8.74
C PRO A 130 22.34 -26.49 -9.98
N ALA A 131 22.93 -26.67 -11.17
CA ALA A 131 22.19 -26.58 -12.44
C ALA A 131 21.00 -27.54 -12.50
N HIS A 132 21.15 -28.76 -11.96
CA HIS A 132 20.10 -29.79 -11.94
C HIS A 132 18.99 -29.52 -10.89
N GLU A 133 19.20 -28.60 -9.93
CA GLU A 133 18.23 -28.23 -8.88
C GLU A 133 17.57 -26.88 -9.13
N ARG A 134 17.91 -26.16 -10.19
CA ARG A 134 17.35 -24.82 -10.48
C ARG A 134 15.83 -24.81 -10.62
N GLY A 135 15.23 -25.89 -11.10
CA GLY A 135 13.78 -26.06 -11.12
C GLY A 135 13.17 -26.01 -9.71
N ALA A 136 13.72 -26.80 -8.79
CA ALA A 136 13.30 -26.81 -7.39
C ALA A 136 13.56 -25.45 -6.71
N ALA A 137 14.71 -24.84 -6.93
CA ALA A 137 15.06 -23.51 -6.44
C ALA A 137 14.08 -22.43 -6.92
N SER A 138 13.66 -22.48 -8.18
CA SER A 138 12.64 -21.58 -8.73
C SER A 138 11.28 -21.79 -8.08
N GLY A 139 10.87 -23.03 -7.85
CA GLY A 139 9.64 -23.38 -7.14
C GLY A 139 9.62 -22.86 -5.70
N ILE A 140 10.69 -23.07 -4.96
CA ILE A 140 10.86 -22.55 -3.58
C ILE A 140 10.74 -21.01 -3.59
N ARG A 141 11.47 -20.33 -4.48
CA ARG A 141 11.43 -18.88 -4.60
C ARG A 141 10.01 -18.37 -4.90
N ALA A 142 9.32 -19.00 -5.86
CA ALA A 142 7.95 -18.63 -6.22
C ALA A 142 6.99 -18.82 -5.04
N THR A 143 7.12 -19.93 -4.29
CA THR A 143 6.32 -20.18 -3.09
C THR A 143 6.54 -19.11 -2.03
N PHE A 144 7.79 -18.75 -1.73
CA PHE A 144 8.11 -17.68 -0.78
C PHE A 144 7.51 -16.34 -1.21
N GLN A 145 7.64 -15.96 -2.49
CA GLN A 145 7.11 -14.70 -2.98
C GLN A 145 5.58 -14.65 -2.99
N ASN A 146 4.93 -15.73 -3.42
CA ASN A 146 3.46 -15.80 -3.43
C ASN A 146 2.90 -15.80 -2.01
N SER A 147 3.51 -16.57 -1.09
CA SER A 147 3.12 -16.56 0.33
C SER A 147 3.28 -15.17 0.95
N ALA A 148 4.38 -14.45 0.64
CA ALA A 148 4.58 -13.09 1.10
C ALA A 148 3.51 -12.14 0.57
N THR A 149 3.13 -12.26 -0.71
CA THR A 149 2.10 -11.43 -1.32
C THR A 149 0.73 -11.67 -0.67
N VAL A 150 0.34 -12.91 -0.42
CA VAL A 150 -0.91 -13.23 0.28
C VAL A 150 -0.88 -12.71 1.72
N LEU A 151 0.22 -12.96 2.43
CA LEU A 151 0.39 -12.49 3.81
C LEU A 151 0.37 -10.96 3.90
N SER A 152 0.86 -10.27 2.88
CA SER A 152 0.89 -8.80 2.86
C SER A 152 -0.51 -8.19 2.98
N ILE A 153 -1.49 -8.78 2.31
CA ILE A 153 -2.88 -8.30 2.38
C ILE A 153 -3.38 -8.36 3.83
N ALA A 154 -3.19 -9.49 4.52
CA ALA A 154 -3.64 -9.65 5.91
C ALA A 154 -2.93 -8.68 6.86
N VAL A 155 -1.59 -8.55 6.72
CA VAL A 155 -0.77 -7.67 7.58
C VAL A 155 -1.15 -6.21 7.37
N PHE A 156 -1.17 -5.74 6.13
CA PHE A 156 -1.42 -4.33 5.82
C PHE A 156 -2.88 -3.93 6.01
N PHE A 157 -3.82 -4.86 5.77
CA PHE A 157 -5.22 -4.66 6.13
C PHE A 157 -5.41 -4.53 7.64
N GLY A 158 -4.75 -5.40 8.43
CA GLY A 158 -4.76 -5.32 9.89
C GLY A 158 -4.19 -4.00 10.41
N ILE A 159 -3.07 -3.53 9.83
CA ILE A 159 -2.47 -2.23 10.17
C ILE A 159 -3.44 -1.09 9.86
N LEU A 160 -4.03 -1.08 8.66
CA LEU A 160 -4.94 -0.02 8.24
C LEU A 160 -6.20 0.02 9.11
N THR A 161 -6.79 -1.13 9.41
CA THR A 161 -7.99 -1.21 10.27
C THR A 161 -7.71 -0.85 11.71
N THR A 162 -6.53 -1.19 12.25
CA THR A 162 -6.13 -0.81 13.61
C THR A 162 -5.92 0.71 13.72
N GLY A 163 -5.24 1.32 12.74
CA GLY A 163 -5.07 2.78 12.68
C GLY A 163 -6.42 3.49 12.59
N LEU A 164 -7.32 2.99 11.73
CA LEU A 164 -8.66 3.53 11.59
C LEU A 164 -9.47 3.41 12.89
N ALA A 165 -9.43 2.25 13.55
CA ALA A 165 -10.17 2.00 14.79
C ALA A 165 -9.84 2.98 15.92
N ALA A 166 -8.60 3.44 15.97
CA ALA A 166 -8.13 4.34 17.04
C ALA A 166 -8.82 5.71 17.02
N ARG A 167 -9.14 6.25 15.85
CA ARG A 167 -9.67 7.62 15.72
C ARG A 167 -11.07 7.69 15.11
N LEU A 168 -11.50 6.67 14.40
CA LEU A 168 -12.78 6.66 13.69
C LEU A 168 -13.97 7.06 14.57
N PRO A 169 -14.16 6.50 15.80
CA PRO A 169 -15.29 6.85 16.63
C PRO A 169 -15.35 8.34 16.96
N LEU A 170 -14.22 8.91 17.30
CA LEU A 170 -14.13 10.34 17.65
C LEU A 170 -14.41 11.25 16.44
N ILE A 171 -13.82 10.91 15.28
CA ILE A 171 -13.96 11.68 14.05
C ILE A 171 -15.40 11.62 13.54
N MET A 172 -15.99 10.43 13.50
CA MET A 172 -17.38 10.25 13.07
C MET A 172 -18.36 10.98 14.01
N THR A 173 -18.20 10.83 15.32
CA THR A 173 -19.06 11.52 16.28
C THR A 173 -18.99 13.03 16.08
N ARG A 174 -17.80 13.62 16.13
CA ARG A 174 -17.63 15.08 15.96
C ARG A 174 -18.10 15.59 14.62
N GLY A 175 -17.81 14.87 13.54
CA GLY A 175 -18.22 15.26 12.19
C GLY A 175 -19.74 15.25 12.02
N LEU A 176 -20.44 14.28 12.57
CA LEU A 176 -21.89 14.22 12.52
C LEU A 176 -22.57 15.25 13.43
N GLU A 177 -22.02 15.44 14.64
CA GLU A 177 -22.52 16.47 15.57
C GLU A 177 -22.37 17.89 15.01
N SER A 178 -21.27 18.18 14.30
CA SER A 178 -21.06 19.48 13.66
C SER A 178 -22.11 19.82 12.58
N LEU A 179 -22.75 18.81 12.02
CA LEU A 179 -23.84 18.94 11.06
C LEU A 179 -25.25 18.91 11.69
N GLY A 180 -25.34 18.87 13.03
CA GLY A 180 -26.60 18.91 13.76
C GLY A 180 -27.24 17.55 14.04
N ILE A 181 -26.50 16.44 13.83
CA ILE A 181 -26.94 15.12 14.27
C ILE A 181 -26.79 15.02 15.81
N SER A 182 -27.82 14.52 16.48
CA SER A 182 -27.80 14.38 17.93
C SER A 182 -26.71 13.40 18.41
N ALA A 183 -26.08 13.68 19.55
CA ALA A 183 -24.99 12.88 20.09
C ALA A 183 -25.30 11.36 20.19
N PRO A 184 -26.49 10.90 20.62
CA PRO A 184 -26.78 9.48 20.68
C PRO A 184 -26.71 8.80 19.31
N ILE A 185 -27.22 9.45 18.25
CA ILE A 185 -27.23 8.92 16.88
C ILE A 185 -25.81 8.97 16.30
N ALA A 186 -25.08 10.05 16.53
CA ALA A 186 -23.69 10.17 16.10
C ALA A 186 -22.81 9.09 16.76
N HIS A 187 -22.97 8.83 18.05
CA HIS A 187 -22.28 7.74 18.76
C HIS A 187 -22.66 6.35 18.20
N GLN A 188 -23.93 6.12 17.92
CA GLN A 188 -24.38 4.87 17.32
C GLN A 188 -23.77 4.65 15.93
N ALA A 189 -23.75 5.67 15.07
CA ALA A 189 -23.09 5.59 13.78
C ALA A 189 -21.58 5.36 13.91
N ALA A 190 -20.95 6.02 14.89
CA ALA A 190 -19.51 5.90 15.17
C ALA A 190 -19.11 4.53 15.77
N SER A 191 -20.07 3.75 16.29
CA SER A 191 -19.82 2.38 16.78
C SER A 191 -19.72 1.33 15.66
N THR A 192 -19.90 1.74 14.40
CA THR A 192 -19.76 0.85 13.23
C THR A 192 -18.34 0.30 13.16
N PRO A 193 -18.17 -1.02 12.94
CA PRO A 193 -16.85 -1.63 12.86
C PRO A 193 -15.97 -0.94 11.79
N PRO A 194 -14.69 -0.64 12.10
CA PRO A 194 -13.77 0.03 11.17
C PRO A 194 -13.65 -0.68 9.80
N ILE A 195 -13.71 -2.00 9.81
CA ILE A 195 -13.71 -2.84 8.61
C ILE A 195 -14.89 -2.48 7.70
N SER A 196 -16.09 -2.36 8.25
CA SER A 196 -17.30 -2.03 7.47
C SER A 196 -17.21 -0.63 6.88
N VAL A 197 -16.66 0.33 7.63
CA VAL A 197 -16.44 1.71 7.18
C VAL A 197 -15.43 1.75 6.02
N LEU A 198 -14.32 1.01 6.14
CA LEU A 198 -13.30 0.95 5.11
C LEU A 198 -13.82 0.32 3.81
N PHE A 199 -14.57 -0.80 3.93
CA PHE A 199 -15.18 -1.43 2.77
C PHE A 199 -16.29 -0.57 2.15
N ALA A 200 -17.08 0.13 2.94
CA ALA A 200 -18.08 1.06 2.42
C ALA A 200 -17.43 2.14 1.55
N ALA A 201 -16.35 2.76 2.03
CA ALA A 201 -15.58 3.73 1.27
C ALA A 201 -14.99 3.11 -0.01
N PHE A 202 -14.37 1.93 0.10
CA PHE A 202 -13.76 1.23 -1.02
C PHE A 202 -14.78 0.81 -2.10
N LEU A 203 -16.01 0.47 -1.70
CA LEU A 203 -17.11 0.11 -2.60
C LEU A 203 -17.92 1.33 -3.09
N GLY A 204 -17.53 2.55 -2.71
CA GLY A 204 -18.23 3.78 -3.09
C GLY A 204 -19.61 3.94 -2.44
N TYR A 205 -19.85 3.21 -1.36
CA TYR A 205 -21.11 3.26 -0.62
C TYR A 205 -21.00 4.23 0.56
N ASN A 206 -22.02 5.09 0.72
CA ASN A 206 -22.10 5.95 1.90
C ASN A 206 -22.96 5.26 2.98
N PRO A 207 -22.36 4.68 4.04
CA PRO A 207 -23.10 3.93 5.05
C PRO A 207 -23.98 4.83 5.93
N LEU A 208 -23.76 6.13 5.92
CA LEU A 208 -24.56 7.09 6.70
C LEU A 208 -26.03 7.09 6.26
N GLN A 209 -26.30 6.71 5.00
CA GLN A 209 -27.68 6.58 4.50
C GLN A 209 -28.49 5.52 5.26
N THR A 210 -27.83 4.49 5.78
CA THR A 210 -28.48 3.42 6.55
C THR A 210 -28.31 3.56 8.06
N LEU A 211 -27.23 4.23 8.50
CA LEU A 211 -26.89 4.39 9.90
C LEU A 211 -27.68 5.54 10.57
N ILE A 212 -28.08 6.55 9.79
CA ILE A 212 -28.80 7.70 10.32
C ILE A 212 -30.30 7.54 10.08
N PRO A 213 -31.13 7.43 11.12
CA PRO A 213 -32.58 7.30 10.98
C PRO A 213 -33.20 8.50 10.24
N GLN A 214 -34.25 8.26 9.45
CA GLN A 214 -34.95 9.34 8.73
C GLN A 214 -35.54 10.40 9.68
N SER A 215 -35.95 10.01 10.89
CA SER A 215 -36.41 10.93 11.92
C SER A 215 -35.35 11.97 12.34
N ALA A 216 -34.09 11.57 12.37
CA ALA A 216 -32.98 12.47 12.68
C ALA A 216 -32.64 13.40 11.51
N THR A 217 -32.84 12.95 10.29
CA THR A 217 -32.58 13.78 9.11
C THR A 217 -33.72 14.75 8.81
N SER A 218 -34.95 14.49 9.29
CA SER A 218 -36.11 15.39 9.08
C SER A 218 -35.91 16.77 9.69
N THR A 219 -35.15 16.86 10.78
CA THR A 219 -34.86 18.13 11.49
C THR A 219 -33.67 18.90 10.94
N LEU A 220 -32.90 18.31 10.03
CA LEU A 220 -31.72 18.94 9.45
C LEU A 220 -32.11 19.92 8.31
N HIS A 221 -31.34 20.98 8.18
CA HIS A 221 -31.42 21.85 7.03
C HIS A 221 -31.10 21.09 5.74
N THR A 222 -31.72 21.47 4.62
CA THR A 222 -31.57 20.83 3.32
C THR A 222 -30.11 20.68 2.92
N HIS A 223 -29.30 21.72 3.14
CA HIS A 223 -27.87 21.72 2.84
C HIS A 223 -27.09 20.67 3.65
N ALA A 224 -27.40 20.47 4.95
CA ALA A 224 -26.76 19.45 5.77
C ALA A 224 -27.11 18.00 5.29
N LYS A 225 -28.36 17.81 4.81
CA LYS A 225 -28.78 16.52 4.22
C LYS A 225 -28.00 16.21 2.92
N GLU A 226 -27.92 17.20 2.02
CA GLU A 226 -27.18 17.05 0.77
C GLU A 226 -25.70 16.76 1.01
N LEU A 227 -25.08 17.39 2.02
CA LEU A 227 -23.70 17.10 2.43
C LEU A 227 -23.56 15.67 2.97
N ILE A 228 -24.32 15.29 4.00
CA ILE A 228 -24.19 13.98 4.68
C ILE A 228 -24.38 12.81 3.72
N PHE A 229 -25.32 12.93 2.80
CA PHE A 229 -25.66 11.86 1.85
C PHE A 229 -24.93 11.99 0.51
N GLY A 230 -24.13 13.04 0.35
CA GLY A 230 -23.26 13.24 -0.82
C GLY A 230 -22.15 12.18 -0.89
N THR A 231 -21.63 11.98 -2.09
CA THR A 231 -20.58 10.98 -2.36
C THR A 231 -19.21 11.37 -1.82
N GLN A 232 -18.97 12.66 -1.59
CA GLN A 232 -17.67 13.19 -1.15
C GLN A 232 -17.55 13.27 0.38
N PHE A 233 -18.66 13.48 1.09
CA PHE A 233 -18.65 13.73 2.53
C PHE A 233 -18.09 12.55 3.33
N PHE A 234 -18.53 11.33 3.03
CA PHE A 234 -18.08 10.17 3.78
C PHE A 234 -16.58 9.89 3.63
N PRO A 235 -16.00 9.88 2.42
CA PRO A 235 -14.55 9.81 2.24
C PRO A 235 -13.80 10.96 2.93
N GLU A 236 -14.33 12.18 2.91
CA GLU A 236 -13.72 13.32 3.58
C GLU A 236 -13.75 13.17 5.11
N LEU A 237 -14.87 12.72 5.66
CA LEU A 237 -15.03 12.48 7.09
C LEU A 237 -14.03 11.49 7.65
N ILE A 238 -13.80 10.38 6.95
CA ILE A 238 -12.91 9.31 7.43
C ILE A 238 -11.44 9.50 7.04
N ALA A 239 -11.13 10.40 6.13
CA ALA A 239 -9.79 10.62 5.59
C ALA A 239 -8.71 10.82 6.67
N PRO A 240 -8.91 11.61 7.75
CA PRO A 240 -7.90 11.76 8.80
C PRO A 240 -7.64 10.47 9.60
N ALA A 241 -8.68 9.64 9.79
CA ALA A 241 -8.51 8.35 10.48
C ALA A 241 -7.78 7.33 9.59
N VAL A 242 -8.04 7.35 8.27
CA VAL A 242 -7.32 6.52 7.30
C VAL A 242 -5.86 6.93 7.19
N GLN A 243 -5.54 8.22 7.29
CA GLN A 243 -4.17 8.74 7.22
C GLN A 243 -3.25 8.11 8.26
N ASP A 244 -3.70 7.93 9.49
CA ASP A 244 -2.89 7.29 10.53
C ASP A 244 -2.54 5.83 10.19
N GLY A 245 -3.51 5.10 9.65
CA GLY A 245 -3.28 3.74 9.16
C GLY A 245 -2.32 3.69 7.96
N LEU A 246 -2.41 4.65 7.04
CA LEU A 246 -1.51 4.80 5.90
C LEU A 246 -0.07 5.07 6.35
N HIS A 247 0.12 6.02 7.28
CA HIS A 247 1.44 6.34 7.82
C HIS A 247 2.11 5.10 8.42
N LEU A 248 1.39 4.37 9.29
CA LEU A 248 1.91 3.15 9.90
C LEU A 248 2.23 2.08 8.84
N ALA A 249 1.34 1.89 7.85
CA ALA A 249 1.55 0.94 6.77
C ALA A 249 2.81 1.26 5.96
N PHE A 250 3.02 2.52 5.59
CA PHE A 250 4.20 2.93 4.83
C PHE A 250 5.49 2.85 5.64
N TYR A 251 5.47 3.17 6.94
CA TYR A 251 6.64 2.96 7.80
C TYR A 251 6.99 1.48 7.96
N VAL A 252 6.00 0.60 8.07
CA VAL A 252 6.21 -0.85 8.09
C VAL A 252 6.80 -1.33 6.76
N ALA A 253 6.29 -0.84 5.62
CA ALA A 253 6.86 -1.16 4.30
C ALA A 253 8.29 -0.66 4.15
N ALA A 254 8.61 0.53 4.66
CA ALA A 254 9.97 1.05 4.70
C ALA A 254 10.89 0.15 5.55
N ALA A 255 10.46 -0.24 6.74
CA ALA A 255 11.22 -1.14 7.61
C ALA A 255 11.47 -2.51 6.96
N LEU A 256 10.44 -3.10 6.32
CA LEU A 256 10.59 -4.35 5.56
C LEU A 256 11.60 -4.20 4.42
N SER A 257 11.59 -3.05 3.74
CA SER A 257 12.53 -2.76 2.65
C SER A 257 13.98 -2.61 3.17
N VAL A 258 14.17 -1.97 4.32
CA VAL A 258 15.49 -1.90 4.98
C VAL A 258 15.95 -3.28 5.41
N LEU A 259 15.09 -4.09 6.01
CA LEU A 259 15.42 -5.47 6.37
C LEU A 259 15.76 -6.32 5.15
N ALA A 260 15.06 -6.14 4.03
CA ALA A 260 15.38 -6.80 2.76
C ALA A 260 16.75 -6.36 2.22
N ALA A 261 17.08 -5.07 2.34
CA ALA A 261 18.40 -4.54 1.98
C ALA A 261 19.50 -5.16 2.85
N CYS A 262 19.29 -5.21 4.16
CA CYS A 262 20.22 -5.85 5.11
C CYS A 262 20.41 -7.34 4.79
N ALA A 263 19.32 -8.09 4.59
CA ALA A 263 19.38 -9.51 4.20
C ALA A 263 20.15 -9.68 2.87
N SER A 264 20.00 -8.74 1.94
CA SER A 264 20.74 -8.73 0.68
C SER A 264 22.24 -8.49 0.87
N LEU A 265 22.66 -7.74 1.90
CA LEU A 265 24.08 -7.50 2.22
C LEU A 265 24.79 -8.76 2.74
N PHE A 266 24.08 -9.67 3.41
CA PHE A 266 24.63 -10.94 3.89
C PHE A 266 24.78 -12.00 2.79
N ARG A 267 24.52 -11.67 1.54
CA ARG A 267 24.89 -12.53 0.40
C ARG A 267 26.38 -12.57 0.28
N GLY A 268 26.99 -13.75 0.29
CA GLY A 268 28.42 -13.94 0.09
C GLY A 268 28.92 -13.33 -1.22
N LYS A 269 30.24 -13.39 -1.45
CA LYS A 269 30.87 -13.01 -2.73
C LYS A 269 30.25 -13.85 -3.87
N ARG A 270 30.38 -13.34 -5.12
CA ARG A 270 29.91 -13.98 -6.36
C ARG A 270 30.32 -15.47 -6.35
N TYR A 271 29.36 -16.37 -6.25
CA TYR A 271 29.55 -17.80 -6.37
C TYR A 271 28.79 -18.25 -7.62
N ILE A 272 29.54 -18.74 -8.58
CA ILE A 272 28.97 -19.46 -9.73
C ILE A 272 29.24 -20.93 -9.41
N SER A 273 28.18 -21.71 -9.19
CA SER A 273 28.31 -23.17 -9.10
C SER A 273 28.76 -23.66 -10.45
N GLU A 274 30.01 -24.05 -10.54
CA GLU A 274 30.53 -24.84 -11.66
C GLU A 274 30.05 -26.27 -11.44
N GLU A 275 29.11 -26.72 -12.32
CA GLU A 275 28.43 -28.01 -12.47
C GLU A 275 27.08 -28.17 -11.80
#